data_822f13953f0f8b98fb1c2e8d0b81c72b
#
_entry.id   822f13953f0f8b98fb1c2e8d0b81c72b
#
_cell.length_a   1.000
_cell.length_b   1.000
_cell.length_c   1.000
_cell.angle_alpha   90.00
_cell.angle_beta   90.00
_cell.angle_gamma   90.00
#
_symmetry.space_group_name_H-M   'P 1'
#
loop_
_entity.id
_entity.type
_entity.pdbx_description
1 polymer ?
#
loop_
_entity_poly.entity_id
_entity_poly.type
_entity_poly.pdbx_seq_one_letter_code
_entity_poly.pdbx_strand_id
1 'polypeptide(L)'
;VQKKHHFAIVDEVDSVLIDDARTPLIISGPVPKGEDQQFMEFKPYVERLYSAQKTLVNQLLNDARKLIAEGNEKDGGVLLFRAYKGYPKYKPLIKFLSEPGMKQLLQKVENYYIQDNEREMPFITDELYFVISEKQHSVDMTDKGRDLITGNLDDSEFFVLPDVGAAMAEIQKSDLSAVEKQEQKDAL
;
A
#
# COMPACT_ATOMS: atom_id res chain seq x y z
N VAL A 1 -22.77 -13.97 22.16
CA VAL A 1 -21.63 -14.80 22.61
C VAL A 1 -22.19 -16.08 23.20
N GLN A 2 -21.80 -17.23 22.66
CA GLN A 2 -22.22 -18.54 23.15
C GLN A 2 -21.59 -18.80 24.53
N LYS A 3 -22.40 -19.18 25.50
CA LYS A 3 -21.95 -19.46 26.87
C LYS A 3 -21.89 -20.95 27.21
N LYS A 4 -22.53 -21.80 26.43
CA LYS A 4 -22.58 -23.26 26.62
C LYS A 4 -22.55 -23.96 25.27
N HIS A 5 -21.77 -25.03 25.19
CA HIS A 5 -21.72 -25.94 24.06
C HIS A 5 -22.25 -27.31 24.48
N HIS A 6 -23.03 -27.98 23.65
CA HIS A 6 -23.55 -29.32 23.93
C HIS A 6 -22.50 -30.38 23.66
N PHE A 7 -21.66 -30.19 22.64
CA PHE A 7 -20.54 -31.05 22.30
C PHE A 7 -19.50 -30.25 21.51
N ALA A 8 -18.29 -30.77 21.45
CA ALA A 8 -17.22 -30.26 20.59
C ALA A 8 -16.61 -31.46 19.85
N ILE A 9 -16.28 -31.24 18.58
CA ILE A 9 -15.47 -32.16 17.78
C ILE A 9 -14.11 -31.46 17.65
N VAL A 10 -13.06 -32.20 18.04
CA VAL A 10 -11.68 -31.73 17.93
C VAL A 10 -10.97 -32.65 16.96
N ASP A 11 -10.56 -32.13 15.82
CA ASP A 11 -9.71 -32.79 14.85
C ASP A 11 -8.25 -32.44 15.17
N GLU A 12 -7.32 -33.34 14.85
CA GLU A 12 -5.89 -33.18 15.18
C GLU A 12 -5.67 -32.80 16.66
N VAL A 13 -6.21 -33.62 17.55
CA VAL A 13 -6.25 -33.35 18.99
C VAL A 13 -4.89 -33.11 19.64
N ASP A 14 -3.85 -33.72 19.14
CA ASP A 14 -2.46 -33.52 19.53
C ASP A 14 -1.96 -32.12 19.22
N SER A 15 -2.21 -31.61 18.01
CA SER A 15 -1.89 -30.22 17.66
C SER A 15 -2.68 -29.24 18.52
N VAL A 16 -3.99 -29.37 18.60
CA VAL A 16 -4.87 -28.39 19.25
C VAL A 16 -4.72 -28.38 20.78
N LEU A 17 -4.62 -29.56 21.41
CA LEU A 17 -4.63 -29.68 22.89
C LEU A 17 -3.25 -29.82 23.51
N ILE A 18 -2.21 -30.09 22.73
CA ILE A 18 -0.85 -30.27 23.22
C ILE A 18 0.08 -29.18 22.66
N ASP A 19 0.24 -29.13 21.34
CA ASP A 19 1.22 -28.24 20.70
C ASP A 19 0.74 -26.78 20.73
N ASP A 20 -0.46 -26.50 20.26
CA ASP A 20 -1.02 -25.15 20.27
C ASP A 20 -1.39 -24.67 21.68
N ALA A 21 -1.78 -25.60 22.57
CA ALA A 21 -2.06 -25.24 23.98
C ALA A 21 -0.82 -24.77 24.73
N ARG A 22 0.37 -25.16 24.27
CA ARG A 22 1.66 -24.67 24.82
C ARG A 22 2.11 -23.35 24.21
N THR A 23 1.59 -23.02 23.05
CA THR A 23 1.91 -21.74 22.42
C THR A 23 1.25 -20.63 23.26
N PRO A 24 2.03 -19.73 23.88
CA PRO A 24 1.43 -18.64 24.62
C PRO A 24 0.51 -17.85 23.68
N LEU A 25 -0.75 -17.73 24.06
CA LEU A 25 -1.67 -16.84 23.38
C LEU A 25 -1.06 -15.44 23.49
N ILE A 26 -0.48 -14.95 22.40
CA ILE A 26 0.02 -13.59 22.33
C ILE A 26 -1.21 -12.68 22.34
N ILE A 27 -1.69 -12.37 23.53
CA ILE A 27 -2.66 -11.31 23.71
C ILE A 27 -1.86 -10.04 23.49
N SER A 28 -2.14 -9.34 22.41
CA SER A 28 -1.61 -7.99 22.19
C SER A 28 -1.99 -7.14 23.40
N GLY A 29 -1.03 -6.84 24.23
CA GLY A 29 -1.18 -5.86 25.30
C GLY A 29 -1.19 -4.44 24.70
N PRO A 30 -1.67 -3.44 25.45
CA PRO A 30 -1.50 -2.07 25.04
C PRO A 30 0.00 -1.81 24.88
N VAL A 31 0.39 -1.47 23.65
CA VAL A 31 1.74 -0.97 23.39
C VAL A 31 1.92 0.28 24.26
N PRO A 32 2.99 0.40 25.05
CA PRO A 32 3.30 1.65 25.72
C PRO A 32 3.20 2.76 24.67
N LYS A 33 2.44 3.80 24.95
CA LYS A 33 2.41 4.96 24.06
C LYS A 33 3.83 5.45 23.96
N GLY A 34 4.48 5.20 22.83
CA GLY A 34 5.76 5.82 22.54
C GLY A 34 5.56 7.33 22.67
N GLU A 35 6.52 8.01 23.24
CA GLU A 35 6.43 9.45 23.49
C GLU A 35 6.29 10.26 22.20
N ASP A 36 6.52 9.65 21.02
CA ASP A 36 6.55 10.29 19.71
C ASP A 36 5.48 9.75 18.73
N GLN A 37 4.22 9.71 19.14
CA GLN A 37 3.16 9.44 18.18
C GLN A 37 2.81 10.72 17.40
N GLN A 38 3.50 10.94 16.30
CA GLN A 38 3.33 12.08 15.39
C GLN A 38 2.04 12.01 14.55
N PHE A 39 1.09 11.11 14.89
CA PHE A 39 -0.15 10.94 14.13
C PHE A 39 -0.96 12.22 13.95
N MET A 40 -0.97 13.08 14.95
CA MET A 40 -1.72 14.34 14.87
C MET A 40 -1.03 15.36 13.95
N GLU A 41 0.29 15.31 13.90
CA GLU A 41 1.12 16.16 13.03
C GLU A 41 0.96 15.75 11.56
N PHE A 42 1.01 14.45 11.27
CA PHE A 42 0.87 13.94 9.90
C PHE A 42 -0.57 13.88 9.40
N LYS A 43 -1.57 13.97 10.26
CA LYS A 43 -2.97 13.87 9.90
C LYS A 43 -3.38 14.82 8.74
N PRO A 44 -3.03 16.11 8.73
CA PRO A 44 -3.41 17.02 7.64
C PRO A 44 -2.84 16.57 6.28
N TYR A 45 -1.62 16.06 6.26
CA TYR A 45 -0.96 15.57 5.05
C TYR A 45 -1.65 14.33 4.49
N VAL A 46 -1.99 13.39 5.37
CA VAL A 46 -2.75 12.17 4.99
C VAL A 46 -4.15 12.52 4.49
N GLU A 47 -4.85 13.46 5.13
CA GLU A 47 -6.17 13.92 4.70
C GLU A 47 -6.11 14.59 3.32
N ARG A 48 -5.05 15.36 3.04
CA ARG A 48 -4.82 15.97 1.73
C ARG A 48 -4.57 14.93 0.66
N LEU A 49 -3.69 13.95 0.92
CA LEU A 49 -3.44 12.81 0.03
C LEU A 49 -4.72 12.02 -0.27
N TYR A 50 -5.43 11.66 0.77
CA TYR A 50 -6.68 10.92 0.65
C TYR A 50 -7.72 11.66 -0.21
N SER A 51 -7.88 12.97 0.01
CA SER A 51 -8.81 13.79 -0.74
C SER A 51 -8.44 13.89 -2.21
N ALA A 52 -7.15 14.10 -2.51
CA ALA A 52 -6.63 14.13 -3.88
C ALA A 52 -6.81 12.78 -4.58
N GLN A 53 -6.46 11.67 -3.93
CA GLN A 53 -6.64 10.32 -4.45
C GLN A 53 -8.11 10.01 -4.73
N LYS A 54 -8.98 10.33 -3.80
CA LYS A 54 -10.44 10.10 -3.95
C LYS A 54 -11.00 10.85 -5.16
N THR A 55 -10.58 12.09 -5.37
CA THR A 55 -10.99 12.90 -6.52
C THR A 55 -10.50 12.27 -7.82
N LEU A 56 -9.23 11.89 -7.88
CA LEU A 56 -8.63 11.23 -9.02
C LEU A 56 -9.34 9.92 -9.35
N VAL A 57 -9.54 9.05 -8.36
CA VAL A 57 -10.24 7.75 -8.55
C VAL A 57 -11.65 7.94 -9.05
N ASN A 58 -12.36 8.98 -8.58
CA ASN A 58 -13.70 9.28 -9.08
C ASN A 58 -13.69 9.71 -10.56
N GLN A 59 -12.71 10.50 -10.98
CA GLN A 59 -12.52 10.87 -12.39
C GLN A 59 -12.21 9.64 -13.24
N LEU A 60 -11.20 8.85 -12.83
CA LEU A 60 -10.82 7.62 -13.52
C LEU A 60 -11.99 6.65 -13.69
N LEU A 61 -12.82 6.50 -12.68
CA LEU A 61 -13.98 5.63 -12.72
C LEU A 61 -15.06 6.15 -13.70
N ASN A 62 -15.28 7.47 -13.74
CA ASN A 62 -16.23 8.07 -14.67
C ASN A 62 -15.76 7.94 -16.13
N ASP A 63 -14.47 8.15 -16.37
CA ASP A 63 -13.88 8.03 -17.70
C ASP A 63 -13.83 6.55 -18.16
N ALA A 64 -13.51 5.63 -17.24
CA ALA A 64 -13.59 4.19 -17.50
C ALA A 64 -15.00 3.78 -17.94
N ARG A 65 -16.03 4.25 -17.25
CA ARG A 65 -17.43 3.96 -17.61
C ARG A 65 -17.80 4.45 -19.00
N LYS A 66 -17.38 5.67 -19.37
CA LYS A 66 -17.63 6.23 -20.69
C LYS A 66 -16.97 5.39 -21.77
N LEU A 67 -15.67 5.11 -21.63
CA LEU A 67 -14.91 4.33 -22.62
C LEU A 67 -15.47 2.92 -22.79
N ILE A 68 -15.84 2.25 -21.69
CA ILE A 68 -16.44 0.91 -21.76
C ILE A 68 -17.81 0.96 -22.45
N ALA A 69 -18.63 1.97 -22.15
CA ALA A 69 -19.93 2.14 -22.82
C ALA A 69 -19.81 2.43 -24.31
N GLU A 70 -18.73 3.08 -24.75
CA GLU A 70 -18.37 3.33 -26.15
C GLU A 70 -17.75 2.11 -26.84
N GLY A 71 -17.57 0.99 -26.13
CA GLY A 71 -16.98 -0.24 -26.66
C GLY A 71 -15.44 -0.29 -26.58
N ASN A 72 -14.79 0.72 -26.01
CA ASN A 72 -13.35 0.73 -25.80
C ASN A 72 -12.99 0.07 -24.45
N GLU A 73 -13.15 -1.24 -24.39
CA GLU A 73 -12.83 -2.02 -23.17
C GLU A 73 -11.35 -2.00 -22.80
N LYS A 74 -10.45 -1.82 -23.79
CA LYS A 74 -9.01 -1.82 -23.53
C LYS A 74 -8.62 -0.62 -22.66
N ASP A 75 -8.90 0.58 -23.11
CA ASP A 75 -8.51 1.80 -22.39
C ASP A 75 -9.38 1.99 -21.13
N GLY A 76 -10.68 1.70 -21.23
CA GLY A 76 -11.58 1.72 -20.08
C GLY A 76 -11.17 0.74 -18.97
N GLY A 77 -10.69 -0.46 -19.36
CA GLY A 77 -10.16 -1.45 -18.43
C GLY A 77 -8.90 -0.99 -17.71
N VAL A 78 -8.00 -0.29 -18.41
CA VAL A 78 -6.79 0.31 -17.81
C VAL A 78 -7.16 1.34 -16.75
N LEU A 79 -8.09 2.25 -17.06
CA LEU A 79 -8.55 3.25 -16.08
C LEU A 79 -9.28 2.61 -14.89
N LEU A 80 -10.06 1.56 -15.14
CA LEU A 80 -10.72 0.78 -14.10
C LEU A 80 -9.71 0.11 -13.17
N PHE A 81 -8.66 -0.49 -13.73
CA PHE A 81 -7.60 -1.13 -12.95
C PHE A 81 -6.79 -0.11 -12.14
N ARG A 82 -6.47 1.05 -12.72
CA ARG A 82 -5.83 2.17 -12.02
C ARG A 82 -6.70 2.65 -10.85
N ALA A 83 -7.99 2.85 -11.06
CA ALA A 83 -8.92 3.21 -9.99
C ALA A 83 -8.97 2.16 -8.86
N TYR A 84 -8.92 0.88 -9.21
CA TYR A 84 -8.88 -0.23 -8.26
C TYR A 84 -7.58 -0.24 -7.44
N LYS A 85 -6.41 -0.07 -8.06
CA LYS A 85 -5.13 0.02 -7.35
C LYS A 85 -5.06 1.23 -6.42
N GLY A 86 -5.69 2.35 -6.80
CA GLY A 86 -5.69 3.57 -6.00
C GLY A 86 -6.66 3.55 -4.82
N TYR A 87 -7.83 2.92 -4.95
CA TYR A 87 -8.82 2.86 -3.87
C TYR A 87 -9.79 1.69 -4.03
N PRO A 88 -9.37 0.45 -3.71
CA PRO A 88 -10.15 -0.77 -3.95
C PRO A 88 -11.50 -0.79 -3.22
N LYS A 89 -11.57 -0.21 -2.01
CA LYS A 89 -12.80 -0.14 -1.20
C LYS A 89 -13.70 1.06 -1.48
N TYR A 90 -13.48 1.76 -2.60
CA TYR A 90 -14.34 2.87 -2.99
C TYR A 90 -15.74 2.39 -3.36
N LYS A 91 -16.77 2.83 -2.64
CA LYS A 91 -18.14 2.35 -2.83
C LYS A 91 -18.65 2.43 -4.28
N PRO A 92 -18.46 3.54 -5.04
CA PRO A 92 -18.87 3.59 -6.45
C PRO A 92 -18.14 2.59 -7.34
N LEU A 93 -16.85 2.31 -7.07
CA LEU A 93 -16.07 1.30 -7.77
C LEU A 93 -16.62 -0.10 -7.50
N ILE A 94 -16.90 -0.43 -6.25
CA ILE A 94 -17.48 -1.73 -5.86
C ILE A 94 -18.82 -1.94 -6.56
N LYS A 95 -19.66 -0.89 -6.59
CA LYS A 95 -20.94 -0.94 -7.30
C LYS A 95 -20.73 -1.20 -8.81
N PHE A 96 -19.79 -0.53 -9.44
CA PHE A 96 -19.49 -0.73 -10.85
C PHE A 96 -18.93 -2.14 -11.13
N LEU A 97 -18.06 -2.65 -10.27
CA LEU A 97 -17.54 -4.01 -10.37
C LEU A 97 -18.62 -5.10 -10.17
N SER A 98 -19.78 -4.75 -9.60
CA SER A 98 -20.91 -5.67 -9.47
C SER A 98 -21.72 -5.79 -10.76
N GLU A 99 -21.49 -4.95 -11.75
CA GLU A 99 -22.12 -5.04 -13.05
C GLU A 99 -21.54 -6.23 -13.85
N PRO A 100 -22.36 -6.90 -14.69
CA PRO A 100 -21.91 -8.07 -15.47
C PRO A 100 -20.66 -7.75 -16.31
N GLY A 101 -19.67 -8.63 -16.28
CA GLY A 101 -18.44 -8.50 -17.08
C GLY A 101 -17.35 -7.62 -16.49
N MET A 102 -17.66 -6.71 -15.55
CA MET A 102 -16.68 -5.73 -15.05
C MET A 102 -15.56 -6.36 -14.22
N LYS A 103 -15.88 -7.37 -13.40
CA LYS A 103 -14.84 -8.12 -12.64
C LYS A 103 -13.93 -8.91 -13.57
N GLN A 104 -14.50 -9.49 -14.63
CA GLN A 104 -13.72 -10.25 -15.62
C GLN A 104 -12.79 -9.33 -16.39
N LEU A 105 -13.29 -8.15 -16.79
CA LEU A 105 -12.47 -7.12 -17.44
C LEU A 105 -11.33 -6.67 -16.53
N LEU A 106 -11.63 -6.36 -15.28
CA LEU A 106 -10.61 -5.99 -14.28
C LEU A 106 -9.54 -7.08 -14.16
N GLN A 107 -9.94 -8.33 -13.99
CA GLN A 107 -9.02 -9.46 -13.84
C GLN A 107 -8.17 -9.71 -15.10
N LYS A 108 -8.76 -9.54 -16.29
CA LYS A 108 -8.02 -9.63 -17.55
C LYS A 108 -6.91 -8.57 -17.64
N VAL A 109 -7.21 -7.34 -17.25
CA VAL A 109 -6.23 -6.24 -17.23
C VAL A 109 -5.19 -6.46 -16.15
N GLU A 110 -5.60 -6.85 -14.94
CA GLU A 110 -4.69 -7.17 -13.84
C GLU A 110 -3.69 -8.27 -14.26
N ASN A 111 -4.17 -9.36 -14.86
CA ASN A 111 -3.30 -10.44 -15.32
C ASN A 111 -2.29 -9.97 -16.38
N TYR A 112 -2.66 -9.04 -17.24
CA TYR A 112 -1.74 -8.47 -18.23
C TYR A 112 -0.61 -7.70 -17.56
N TYR A 113 -0.91 -6.84 -16.57
CA TYR A 113 0.10 -6.01 -15.91
C TYR A 113 0.93 -6.73 -14.84
N ILE A 114 0.48 -7.90 -14.34
CA ILE A 114 1.27 -8.76 -13.44
C ILE A 114 2.30 -9.61 -14.23
N GLN A 115 2.10 -9.80 -15.54
CA GLN A 115 3.08 -10.53 -16.37
C GLN A 115 4.43 -9.81 -16.36
N ASP A 116 5.49 -10.55 -16.71
CA ASP A 116 6.86 -10.04 -16.82
C ASP A 116 7.39 -9.33 -15.56
N ASN A 117 7.10 -9.90 -14.39
CA ASN A 117 7.50 -9.33 -13.09
C ASN A 117 7.03 -7.88 -12.87
N GLU A 118 5.79 -7.59 -13.27
CA GLU A 118 5.15 -6.28 -13.08
C GLU A 118 5.90 -5.11 -13.78
N ARG A 119 6.66 -5.39 -14.82
CA ARG A 119 7.48 -4.40 -15.53
C ARG A 119 6.68 -3.20 -16.03
N GLU A 120 5.42 -3.40 -16.43
CA GLU A 120 4.54 -2.34 -16.91
C GLU A 120 3.63 -1.75 -15.82
N MET A 121 3.74 -2.23 -14.58
CA MET A 121 2.92 -1.73 -13.47
C MET A 121 3.11 -0.22 -13.19
N PRO A 122 4.31 0.38 -13.33
CA PRO A 122 4.49 1.82 -13.18
C PRO A 122 3.55 2.65 -14.05
N PHE A 123 3.23 2.19 -15.27
CA PHE A 123 2.24 2.87 -16.13
C PHE A 123 0.86 3.00 -15.46
N ILE A 124 0.50 2.06 -14.60
CA ILE A 124 -0.76 2.10 -13.83
C ILE A 124 -0.61 2.96 -12.58
N THR A 125 0.52 2.82 -11.86
CA THR A 125 0.68 3.34 -10.50
C THR A 125 1.18 4.77 -10.43
N ASP A 126 2.02 5.22 -11.35
CA ASP A 126 2.67 6.54 -11.30
C ASP A 126 1.69 7.71 -11.38
N GLU A 127 0.51 7.49 -11.95
CA GLU A 127 -0.57 8.47 -12.00
C GLU A 127 -1.32 8.65 -10.67
N LEU A 128 -1.17 7.70 -9.76
CA LEU A 128 -1.80 7.71 -8.45
C LEU A 128 -0.94 8.49 -7.44
N TYR A 129 -1.52 8.91 -6.33
CA TYR A 129 -0.77 9.50 -5.21
C TYR A 129 -0.27 8.42 -4.24
N PHE A 130 -0.99 7.32 -4.14
CA PHE A 130 -0.57 6.12 -3.42
C PHE A 130 -1.26 4.89 -4.00
N VAL A 131 -0.68 3.73 -3.74
CA VAL A 131 -1.17 2.42 -4.19
C VAL A 131 -1.53 1.58 -2.97
N ILE A 132 -2.67 0.92 -3.01
CA ILE A 132 -3.12 0.02 -1.94
C ILE A 132 -2.98 -1.42 -2.42
N SER A 133 -2.21 -2.22 -1.69
CA SER A 133 -2.14 -3.67 -1.87
C SER A 133 -2.88 -4.37 -0.74
N GLU A 134 -4.13 -4.82 -1.02
CA GLU A 134 -4.90 -5.55 -0.01
C GLU A 134 -4.28 -6.91 0.34
N LYS A 135 -3.61 -7.56 -0.61
CA LYS A 135 -2.94 -8.85 -0.40
C LYS A 135 -1.73 -8.75 0.53
N GLN A 136 -1.00 -7.65 0.43
CA GLN A 136 0.23 -7.41 1.20
C GLN A 136 -0.03 -6.55 2.45
N HIS A 137 -1.27 -6.07 2.62
CA HIS A 137 -1.63 -5.11 3.67
C HIS A 137 -0.73 -3.88 3.70
N SER A 138 -0.30 -3.42 2.52
CA SER A 138 0.60 -2.26 2.35
C SER A 138 -0.09 -1.11 1.65
N VAL A 139 0.42 0.09 1.93
CA VAL A 139 0.11 1.31 1.20
C VAL A 139 1.44 1.94 0.82
N ASP A 140 1.68 2.04 -0.48
CA ASP A 140 2.93 2.54 -1.03
C ASP A 140 2.69 3.92 -1.64
N MET A 141 3.45 4.91 -1.22
CA MET A 141 3.33 6.28 -1.71
C MET A 141 4.15 6.43 -3.00
N THR A 142 3.52 7.01 -4.03
CA THR A 142 4.19 7.32 -5.30
C THR A 142 4.98 8.63 -5.21
N ASP A 143 5.82 8.90 -6.23
CA ASP A 143 6.52 10.19 -6.33
C ASP A 143 5.53 11.36 -6.36
N LYS A 144 4.45 11.22 -7.13
CA LYS A 144 3.36 12.21 -7.17
C LYS A 144 2.71 12.46 -5.81
N GLY A 145 2.61 11.41 -5.00
CA GLY A 145 2.11 11.52 -3.62
C GLY A 145 3.10 12.26 -2.72
N ARG A 146 4.37 11.96 -2.84
CA ARG A 146 5.45 12.66 -2.12
C ARG A 146 5.46 14.15 -2.47
N ASP A 147 5.47 14.48 -3.75
CA ASP A 147 5.45 15.88 -4.23
C ASP A 147 4.26 16.67 -3.69
N LEU A 148 3.09 16.03 -3.57
CA LEU A 148 1.90 16.68 -3.02
C LEU A 148 2.08 17.04 -1.54
N ILE A 149 2.80 16.23 -0.78
CA ILE A 149 3.05 16.44 0.65
C ILE A 149 4.21 17.42 0.84
N THR A 150 5.33 17.16 0.16
CA THR A 150 6.58 17.92 0.34
C THR A 150 6.52 19.33 -0.25
N GLY A 151 5.63 19.60 -1.19
CA GLY A 151 5.49 20.93 -1.81
C GLY A 151 5.20 22.09 -0.83
N ASN A 152 4.99 21.80 0.46
CA ASN A 152 4.81 22.79 1.54
C ASN A 152 5.74 22.54 2.74
N LEU A 153 6.70 21.62 2.64
CA LEU A 153 7.69 21.33 3.68
C LEU A 153 9.03 21.92 3.24
N ASP A 154 9.74 22.52 4.18
CA ASP A 154 11.09 23.04 3.94
C ASP A 154 12.10 21.91 3.67
N ASP A 155 11.74 20.68 4.00
CA ASP A 155 12.55 19.48 3.80
C ASP A 155 11.87 18.54 2.79
N SER A 156 12.26 18.65 1.52
CA SER A 156 11.74 17.83 0.43
C SER A 156 12.17 16.35 0.54
N GLU A 157 13.17 16.04 1.36
CA GLU A 157 13.72 14.69 1.51
C GLU A 157 13.12 13.91 2.69
N PHE A 158 12.28 14.55 3.51
CA PHE A 158 11.73 13.94 4.74
C PHE A 158 11.00 12.60 4.50
N PHE A 159 10.35 12.44 3.35
CA PHE A 159 9.64 11.20 3.00
C PHE A 159 10.42 10.29 2.04
N VAL A 160 11.69 10.58 1.79
CA VAL A 160 12.58 9.74 0.99
C VAL A 160 13.44 8.91 1.93
N LEU A 161 13.27 7.59 1.88
CA LEU A 161 14.17 6.70 2.60
C LEU A 161 15.57 6.85 2.01
N PRO A 162 16.60 7.20 2.80
CA PRO A 162 17.96 7.29 2.30
C PRO A 162 18.40 5.92 1.77
N ASP A 163 19.04 5.92 0.61
CA ASP A 163 19.71 4.73 0.11
C ASP A 163 21.01 4.50 0.92
N VAL A 164 20.82 3.76 2.02
CA VAL A 164 21.93 3.41 2.93
C VAL A 164 23.05 2.69 2.18
N GLY A 165 22.74 1.92 1.14
CA GLY A 165 23.74 1.21 0.32
C GLY A 165 24.59 2.19 -0.47
N ALA A 166 24.00 3.17 -1.14
CA ALA A 166 24.71 4.22 -1.87
C ALA A 166 25.52 5.09 -0.92
N ALA A 167 24.92 5.53 0.20
CA ALA A 167 25.61 6.33 1.22
C ALA A 167 26.82 5.59 1.84
N MET A 168 26.68 4.31 2.16
CA MET A 168 27.80 3.49 2.62
C MET A 168 28.91 3.35 1.57
N ALA A 169 28.54 3.22 0.28
CA ALA A 169 29.52 3.13 -0.80
C ALA A 169 30.29 4.45 -0.99
N GLU A 170 29.64 5.59 -0.80
CA GLU A 170 30.27 6.92 -0.84
C GLU A 170 31.21 7.14 0.35
N ILE A 171 30.78 6.79 1.57
CA ILE A 171 31.66 6.83 2.75
C ILE A 171 32.89 5.95 2.55
N GLN A 172 32.73 4.79 1.95
CA GLN A 172 33.84 3.87 1.72
C GLN A 172 34.85 4.40 0.69
N LYS A 173 34.40 5.16 -0.31
CA LYS A 173 35.22 5.82 -1.35
C LYS A 173 35.84 7.14 -0.91
N SER A 174 35.34 7.76 0.17
CA SER A 174 35.85 9.03 0.69
C SER A 174 37.28 8.87 1.22
N ASP A 175 38.07 9.95 1.21
CA ASP A 175 39.46 9.98 1.71
C ASP A 175 39.53 10.16 3.25
N LEU A 176 38.45 9.85 3.98
CA LEU A 176 38.37 9.94 5.44
C LEU A 176 39.18 8.83 6.11
N SER A 177 39.63 9.09 7.33
CA SER A 177 40.29 8.07 8.17
C SER A 177 39.33 6.92 8.53
N ALA A 178 39.89 5.77 8.94
CA ALA A 178 39.10 4.60 9.30
C ALA A 178 38.12 4.87 10.46
N VAL A 179 38.48 5.75 11.38
CA VAL A 179 37.67 6.13 12.54
C VAL A 179 36.51 7.00 12.10
N GLU A 180 36.76 8.03 11.31
CA GLU A 180 35.71 8.93 10.77
C GLU A 180 34.73 8.18 9.86
N LYS A 181 35.20 7.21 9.07
CA LYS A 181 34.33 6.33 8.26
C LYS A 181 33.41 5.49 9.14
N GLN A 182 33.88 5.01 10.28
CA GLN A 182 33.05 4.23 11.19
C GLN A 182 32.00 5.10 11.89
N GLU A 183 32.40 6.29 12.35
CA GLU A 183 31.47 7.25 12.96
C GLU A 183 30.35 7.68 12.00
N GLN A 184 30.67 7.90 10.71
CA GLN A 184 29.66 8.23 9.69
C GLN A 184 28.76 7.05 9.34
N LYS A 185 29.26 5.81 9.41
CA LYS A 185 28.42 4.61 9.21
C LYS A 185 27.48 4.36 10.38
N ASP A 186 27.89 4.69 11.58
CA ASP A 186 27.07 4.53 12.79
C ASP A 186 26.00 5.65 12.92
N ALA A 187 26.16 6.75 12.17
CA ALA A 187 25.23 7.87 12.11
C ALA A 187 24.20 7.77 10.97
N LEU A 188 24.32 6.79 10.09
CA LEU A 188 23.40 6.47 8.98
C LEU A 188 22.28 5.55 9.46
#